data_6a170974cbac18ba3cf4de6e11c2617a
#
_entry.id   6a170974cbac18ba3cf4de6e11c2617a
#
_cell.length_a   1.000
_cell.length_b   1.000
_cell.length_c   1.000
_cell.angle_alpha   90.00
_cell.angle_beta   90.00
_cell.angle_gamma   90.00
#
_symmetry.space_group_name_H-M   'P 1'
#
loop_
_entity.id
_entity.type
_entity.pdbx_description
1 polymer ?
#
loop_
_entity_poly.entity_id
_entity_poly.type
_entity_poly.pdbx_seq_one_letter_code
_entity_poly.pdbx_strand_id
1 'polypeptide(L)'
;MKRTLLTLSIMSTFGATTVFAQDATYQGAAVDAEIANTCIVRFKDDVSKFDVEGKARGMVAKANAQAKHVYKNTIKGMAVNMSCDKAKSAFAGNSDVMRFTPDGKVYASPAKAKGKPGGGGNPQTTPWSVTRVGGPVNGNGYTAWVIDTGIDLDHQDLNVDASRGFSAFSSGRNAGMDDGNGHGTHVAGTIGALDNGIDVVGVAAGTTVVPVKVLDARGSGSWSGVLAGVDHVAVNASPGDCANMSLGGGFNQELNDAVESAAQQSGAFFVVAAGNESQHAANVSPASASHNRVFTISATDSNDRFASFSNYGNPPVDYAAPGVGILSLKNGGGTTTMSGTSMASPAACAVIMMRNGNPGTDGKASNDPDGNADSIVHL
;
A
#
# COMPACT_ATOMS: atom_id res chain seq x y z
N MET A 1 -28.03 61.90 -39.30
CA MET A 1 -28.36 60.51 -38.95
C MET A 1 -27.14 59.67 -39.11
N LYS A 2 -26.45 59.41 -38.03
CA LYS A 2 -25.24 58.52 -38.01
C LYS A 2 -25.61 57.28 -37.26
N ARG A 3 -25.53 56.11 -37.88
CA ARG A 3 -25.66 54.78 -37.26
C ARG A 3 -24.28 54.30 -36.85
N THR A 4 -24.11 54.08 -35.57
CA THR A 4 -22.93 53.46 -34.99
C THR A 4 -23.13 51.94 -34.93
N LEU A 5 -22.26 51.17 -35.60
CA LEU A 5 -22.21 49.71 -35.43
C LEU A 5 -21.42 49.39 -34.19
N LEU A 6 -22.01 48.63 -33.33
CA LEU A 6 -21.36 48.02 -32.15
C LEU A 6 -20.91 46.61 -32.55
N THR A 7 -19.60 46.39 -32.64
CA THR A 7 -19.04 45.05 -32.83
C THR A 7 -18.83 44.40 -31.47
N LEU A 8 -19.55 43.31 -31.24
CA LEU A 8 -19.42 42.46 -30.05
C LEU A 8 -18.36 41.37 -30.32
N SER A 9 -17.18 41.49 -29.69
CA SER A 9 -16.18 40.42 -29.68
C SER A 9 -16.54 39.40 -28.62
N ILE A 10 -16.92 38.22 -29.04
CA ILE A 10 -17.08 37.06 -28.17
C ILE A 10 -15.71 36.36 -28.09
N MET A 11 -14.99 36.52 -26.97
CA MET A 11 -13.84 35.69 -26.65
C MET A 11 -14.35 34.34 -26.16
N SER A 12 -14.14 33.30 -26.94
CA SER A 12 -14.37 31.91 -26.58
C SER A 12 -13.20 31.38 -25.74
N THR A 13 -13.35 31.31 -24.43
CA THR A 13 -12.49 30.54 -23.54
C THR A 13 -13.08 29.14 -23.35
N PHE A 14 -12.90 28.29 -24.34
CA PHE A 14 -13.14 26.86 -24.21
C PHE A 14 -11.93 26.11 -24.72
N GLY A 15 -11.20 25.38 -23.84
CA GLY A 15 -10.22 24.45 -24.36
C GLY A 15 -9.13 23.90 -23.47
N ALA A 16 -9.26 23.90 -22.13
CA ALA A 16 -8.23 23.29 -21.30
C ALA A 16 -8.70 22.24 -20.27
N THR A 17 -10.00 22.19 -19.96
CA THR A 17 -10.51 21.32 -18.88
C THR A 17 -11.02 19.95 -19.31
N THR A 18 -11.33 19.77 -20.60
CA THR A 18 -11.92 18.52 -21.10
C THR A 18 -10.92 17.44 -21.44
N VAL A 19 -9.67 17.81 -21.81
CA VAL A 19 -8.64 16.84 -22.21
C VAL A 19 -8.13 16.03 -21.01
N PHE A 20 -7.97 16.66 -19.85
CA PHE A 20 -7.50 15.94 -18.64
C PHE A 20 -8.54 15.00 -18.04
N ALA A 21 -9.82 15.35 -18.10
CA ALA A 21 -10.89 14.49 -17.60
C ALA A 21 -11.15 13.26 -18.50
N GLN A 22 -11.03 13.43 -19.82
CA GLN A 22 -11.16 12.33 -20.78
C GLN A 22 -9.97 11.35 -20.69
N ASP A 23 -8.75 11.85 -20.49
CA ASP A 23 -7.56 10.98 -20.37
C ASP A 23 -7.59 10.16 -19.07
N ALA A 24 -8.02 10.75 -17.95
CA ALA A 24 -8.18 10.06 -16.68
C ALA A 24 -9.28 8.96 -16.70
N THR A 25 -10.41 9.24 -17.36
CA THR A 25 -11.50 8.26 -17.53
C THR A 25 -11.12 7.15 -18.51
N TYR A 26 -10.42 7.45 -19.59
CA TYR A 26 -9.93 6.46 -20.55
C TYR A 26 -8.90 5.52 -19.93
N GLN A 27 -7.94 6.04 -19.16
CA GLN A 27 -6.95 5.22 -18.46
C GLN A 27 -7.58 4.39 -17.34
N GLY A 28 -8.61 4.89 -16.65
CA GLY A 28 -9.40 4.13 -15.67
C GLY A 28 -10.06 2.91 -16.30
N ALA A 29 -10.73 3.10 -17.42
CA ALA A 29 -11.40 2.03 -18.15
C ALA A 29 -10.41 0.98 -18.71
N ALA A 30 -9.21 1.38 -19.13
CA ALA A 30 -8.19 0.46 -19.63
C ALA A 30 -7.63 -0.43 -18.50
N VAL A 31 -7.37 0.13 -17.31
CA VAL A 31 -6.94 -0.64 -16.12
C VAL A 31 -8.02 -1.60 -15.67
N ASP A 32 -9.28 -1.17 -15.67
CA ASP A 32 -10.42 -2.01 -15.32
C ASP A 32 -10.58 -3.20 -16.29
N ALA A 33 -10.40 -2.95 -17.59
CA ALA A 33 -10.42 -4.00 -18.61
C ALA A 33 -9.24 -4.98 -18.47
N GLU A 34 -8.06 -4.49 -18.11
CA GLU A 34 -6.88 -5.32 -17.85
C GLU A 34 -7.11 -6.24 -16.64
N ILE A 35 -7.60 -5.72 -15.52
CA ILE A 35 -7.92 -6.50 -14.31
C ILE A 35 -8.99 -7.55 -14.63
N ALA A 36 -10.07 -7.16 -15.32
CA ALA A 36 -11.15 -8.07 -15.70
C ALA A 36 -10.67 -9.20 -16.64
N ASN A 37 -9.58 -8.96 -17.38
CA ASN A 37 -8.97 -9.95 -18.29
C ASN A 37 -7.68 -10.55 -17.72
N THR A 38 -7.54 -10.59 -16.38
CA THR A 38 -6.42 -11.23 -15.70
C THR A 38 -6.94 -12.29 -14.73
N CYS A 39 -6.29 -13.47 -14.76
CA CYS A 39 -6.58 -14.57 -13.84
C CYS A 39 -5.34 -14.93 -13.03
N ILE A 40 -5.47 -15.04 -11.72
CA ILE A 40 -4.46 -15.60 -10.83
C ILE A 40 -4.62 -17.11 -10.85
N VAL A 41 -3.58 -17.81 -11.29
CA VAL A 41 -3.53 -19.27 -11.34
C VAL A 41 -2.60 -19.73 -10.24
N ARG A 42 -3.16 -20.27 -9.17
CA ARG A 42 -2.39 -20.82 -8.05
C ARG A 42 -2.03 -22.28 -8.34
N PHE A 43 -0.76 -22.60 -8.14
CA PHE A 43 -0.28 -23.98 -8.17
C PHE A 43 -0.42 -24.62 -6.79
N LYS A 44 -0.35 -25.95 -6.76
CA LYS A 44 -0.35 -26.70 -5.50
C LYS A 44 0.90 -26.40 -4.68
N ASP A 45 0.79 -26.53 -3.37
CA ASP A 45 1.86 -26.17 -2.44
C ASP A 45 3.07 -27.14 -2.51
N ASP A 46 2.88 -28.36 -3.06
CA ASP A 46 3.94 -29.33 -3.30
C ASP A 46 4.77 -29.04 -4.57
N VAL A 47 4.35 -28.10 -5.42
CA VAL A 47 5.16 -27.64 -6.56
C VAL A 47 6.41 -26.93 -6.01
N SER A 48 7.58 -27.39 -6.45
CA SER A 48 8.86 -26.78 -6.07
C SER A 48 8.94 -25.33 -6.57
N LYS A 49 9.40 -24.40 -5.72
CA LYS A 49 9.61 -23.00 -6.12
C LYS A 49 10.54 -22.84 -7.32
N PHE A 50 11.47 -23.78 -7.52
CA PHE A 50 12.38 -23.78 -8.67
C PHE A 50 11.72 -24.16 -9.99
N ASP A 51 10.58 -24.87 -9.93
CA ASP A 51 9.83 -25.32 -11.11
C ASP A 51 8.73 -24.36 -11.52
N VAL A 52 8.29 -23.47 -10.63
CA VAL A 52 7.15 -22.56 -10.86
C VAL A 52 7.30 -21.77 -12.15
N GLU A 53 8.47 -21.17 -12.39
CA GLU A 53 8.71 -20.34 -13.57
C GLU A 53 8.68 -21.17 -14.86
N GLY A 54 9.29 -22.35 -14.85
CA GLY A 54 9.27 -23.27 -16.00
C GLY A 54 7.86 -23.78 -16.31
N LYS A 55 7.10 -24.14 -15.28
CA LYS A 55 5.70 -24.57 -15.40
C LYS A 55 4.82 -23.44 -15.93
N ALA A 56 4.91 -22.23 -15.36
CA ALA A 56 4.17 -21.04 -15.82
C ALA A 56 4.46 -20.76 -17.30
N ARG A 57 5.74 -20.71 -17.69
CA ARG A 57 6.17 -20.48 -19.07
C ARG A 57 5.63 -21.54 -20.03
N GLY A 58 5.72 -22.81 -19.64
CA GLY A 58 5.18 -23.91 -20.46
C GLY A 58 3.67 -23.86 -20.65
N MET A 59 2.92 -23.45 -19.61
CA MET A 59 1.47 -23.30 -19.67
C MET A 59 1.05 -22.16 -20.59
N VAL A 60 1.62 -20.96 -20.41
CA VAL A 60 1.24 -19.79 -21.23
C VAL A 60 1.64 -19.98 -22.69
N ALA A 61 2.77 -20.63 -22.98
CA ALA A 61 3.19 -20.95 -24.36
C ALA A 61 2.16 -21.84 -25.08
N LYS A 62 1.65 -22.89 -24.40
CA LYS A 62 0.62 -23.78 -24.96
C LYS A 62 -0.72 -23.05 -25.18
N ALA A 63 -1.03 -22.06 -24.39
CA ALA A 63 -2.27 -21.28 -24.46
C ALA A 63 -2.17 -20.03 -25.36
N ASN A 64 -1.01 -19.78 -25.97
CA ASN A 64 -0.70 -18.53 -26.69
C ASN A 64 -1.03 -17.29 -25.83
N ALA A 65 -0.61 -17.31 -24.57
CA ALA A 65 -0.86 -16.30 -23.58
C ALA A 65 0.44 -15.75 -23.00
N GLN A 66 0.33 -14.79 -22.07
CA GLN A 66 1.47 -14.23 -21.36
C GLN A 66 1.23 -14.28 -19.85
N ALA A 67 2.26 -14.66 -19.10
CA ALA A 67 2.29 -14.45 -17.67
C ALA A 67 2.65 -13.00 -17.39
N LYS A 68 1.78 -12.30 -16.68
CA LYS A 68 1.99 -10.92 -16.22
C LYS A 68 2.93 -10.88 -15.02
N HIS A 69 2.70 -11.77 -14.09
CA HIS A 69 3.53 -12.00 -12.90
C HIS A 69 3.69 -13.50 -12.65
N VAL A 70 4.82 -13.89 -12.07
CA VAL A 70 5.07 -15.26 -11.59
C VAL A 70 5.47 -15.18 -10.13
N TYR A 71 4.74 -15.88 -9.26
CA TYR A 71 4.93 -15.93 -7.82
C TYR A 71 5.64 -17.23 -7.47
N LYS A 72 6.86 -17.15 -6.97
CA LYS A 72 7.69 -18.35 -6.70
C LYS A 72 7.83 -18.65 -5.23
N ASN A 73 7.70 -17.62 -4.41
CA ASN A 73 8.12 -17.65 -3.03
C ASN A 73 6.93 -17.74 -2.06
N THR A 74 5.82 -17.12 -2.37
CA THR A 74 4.63 -17.07 -1.50
C THR A 74 3.60 -18.12 -1.89
N ILE A 75 2.67 -17.77 -2.79
CA ILE A 75 1.54 -18.66 -3.15
C ILE A 75 1.83 -19.64 -4.29
N LYS A 76 2.99 -19.63 -4.88
CA LYS A 76 3.36 -20.39 -6.08
C LYS A 76 2.30 -20.34 -7.18
N GLY A 77 2.61 -19.69 -8.29
CA GLY A 77 1.65 -19.52 -9.37
C GLY A 77 1.98 -18.38 -10.31
N MET A 78 0.98 -17.91 -11.03
CA MET A 78 1.13 -16.80 -11.97
C MET A 78 -0.15 -15.98 -12.10
N ALA A 79 -0.02 -14.71 -12.50
CA ALA A 79 -1.11 -13.97 -13.11
C ALA A 79 -0.99 -14.10 -14.62
N VAL A 80 -2.06 -14.50 -15.30
CA VAL A 80 -2.07 -14.68 -16.74
C VAL A 80 -3.03 -13.68 -17.40
N ASN A 81 -2.61 -13.13 -18.54
CA ASN A 81 -3.38 -12.16 -19.32
C ASN A 81 -4.53 -12.85 -20.09
N MET A 82 -5.50 -13.36 -19.37
CA MET A 82 -6.77 -13.89 -19.89
C MET A 82 -7.80 -14.01 -18.76
N SER A 83 -9.09 -13.98 -19.09
CA SER A 83 -10.15 -14.20 -18.10
C SER A 83 -10.03 -15.59 -17.45
N CYS A 84 -10.52 -15.75 -16.22
CA CYS A 84 -10.44 -17.03 -15.51
C CYS A 84 -11.21 -18.17 -16.21
N ASP A 85 -12.27 -17.90 -16.95
CA ASP A 85 -12.98 -18.94 -17.72
C ASP A 85 -12.11 -19.47 -18.87
N LYS A 86 -11.38 -18.58 -19.55
CA LYS A 86 -10.40 -18.98 -20.57
C LYS A 86 -9.24 -19.73 -19.93
N ALA A 87 -8.71 -19.26 -18.80
CA ALA A 87 -7.62 -19.92 -18.09
C ALA A 87 -8.02 -21.33 -17.60
N LYS A 88 -9.22 -21.49 -17.04
CA LYS A 88 -9.77 -22.81 -16.66
C LYS A 88 -9.84 -23.76 -17.85
N SER A 89 -10.31 -23.28 -19.00
CA SER A 89 -10.40 -24.08 -20.23
C SER A 89 -9.01 -24.42 -20.78
N ALA A 90 -8.10 -23.44 -20.84
CA ALA A 90 -6.76 -23.61 -21.41
C ALA A 90 -5.85 -24.52 -20.57
N PHE A 91 -6.04 -24.52 -19.26
CA PHE A 91 -5.23 -25.28 -18.30
C PHE A 91 -6.00 -26.45 -17.67
N ALA A 92 -7.13 -26.85 -18.27
CA ALA A 92 -7.92 -27.99 -17.82
C ALA A 92 -7.07 -29.26 -17.74
N GLY A 93 -7.21 -30.00 -16.65
CA GLY A 93 -6.47 -31.27 -16.42
C GLY A 93 -4.99 -31.09 -16.05
N ASN A 94 -4.48 -29.87 -15.88
CA ASN A 94 -3.13 -29.67 -15.35
C ASN A 94 -3.12 -29.98 -13.84
N SER A 95 -2.46 -31.07 -13.46
CA SER A 95 -2.42 -31.58 -12.10
C SER A 95 -1.71 -30.65 -11.10
N ASP A 96 -0.89 -29.70 -11.58
CA ASP A 96 -0.18 -28.75 -10.75
C ASP A 96 -1.07 -27.58 -10.32
N VAL A 97 -2.18 -27.31 -11.02
CA VAL A 97 -3.07 -26.19 -10.69
C VAL A 97 -4.00 -26.57 -9.53
N MET A 98 -4.02 -25.70 -8.51
CA MET A 98 -4.92 -25.81 -7.37
C MET A 98 -6.18 -24.96 -7.55
N ARG A 99 -6.02 -23.70 -7.98
CA ARG A 99 -7.13 -22.74 -8.02
C ARG A 99 -6.95 -21.67 -9.10
N PHE A 100 -8.09 -21.15 -9.58
CA PHE A 100 -8.19 -19.99 -10.46
C PHE A 100 -8.98 -18.91 -9.75
N THR A 101 -8.39 -17.74 -9.56
CA THR A 101 -9.00 -16.59 -8.87
C THR A 101 -9.01 -15.40 -9.83
N PRO A 102 -10.18 -14.81 -10.12
CA PRO A 102 -10.23 -13.55 -10.88
C PRO A 102 -9.40 -12.48 -10.21
N ASP A 103 -8.67 -11.70 -11.00
CA ASP A 103 -7.99 -10.52 -10.47
C ASP A 103 -9.01 -9.46 -10.02
N GLY A 104 -8.60 -8.57 -9.16
CA GLY A 104 -9.47 -7.55 -8.58
C GLY A 104 -8.69 -6.29 -8.23
N LYS A 105 -9.42 -5.25 -7.85
CA LYS A 105 -8.87 -3.94 -7.52
C LYS A 105 -8.42 -3.85 -6.07
N VAL A 106 -7.33 -3.11 -5.91
CA VAL A 106 -6.78 -2.68 -4.62
C VAL A 106 -6.63 -1.15 -4.67
N TYR A 107 -6.79 -0.53 -3.52
CA TYR A 107 -6.65 0.92 -3.40
C TYR A 107 -5.73 1.25 -2.22
N ALA A 108 -4.96 2.35 -2.34
CA ALA A 108 -4.54 3.07 -1.16
C ALA A 108 -5.81 3.42 -0.38
N SER A 109 -5.87 3.11 0.90
CA SER A 109 -7.04 3.45 1.70
C SER A 109 -7.25 4.97 1.61
N PRO A 110 -8.45 5.47 1.20
CA PRO A 110 -8.63 6.86 0.80
C PRO A 110 -8.28 7.80 1.94
N ALA A 111 -7.18 8.53 1.77
CA ALA A 111 -6.73 9.55 2.68
C ALA A 111 -7.36 10.89 2.27
N LYS A 112 -8.12 11.53 3.16
CA LYS A 112 -8.59 12.91 2.93
C LYS A 112 -7.42 13.85 3.20
N ALA A 113 -6.76 14.32 2.15
CA ALA A 113 -5.74 15.36 2.26
C ALA A 113 -6.39 16.69 2.68
N LYS A 114 -5.89 17.30 3.75
CA LYS A 114 -6.15 18.69 4.11
C LYS A 114 -4.80 19.36 4.31
N GLY A 115 -4.39 20.22 3.41
CA GLY A 115 -3.15 20.95 3.59
C GLY A 115 -2.89 21.96 2.47
N LYS A 116 -2.34 23.10 2.86
CA LYS A 116 -1.78 24.11 1.97
C LYS A 116 -0.44 23.58 1.48
N PRO A 117 -0.09 23.64 0.17
CA PRO A 117 1.23 23.25 -0.29
C PRO A 117 2.31 24.09 0.40
N GLY A 118 3.12 23.48 1.25
CA GLY A 118 4.37 24.06 1.71
C GLY A 118 5.45 23.72 0.68
N GLY A 119 6.32 24.66 0.34
CA GLY A 119 7.59 24.35 -0.32
C GLY A 119 8.49 23.60 0.67
N GLY A 120 9.36 22.68 0.19
CA GLY A 120 10.29 21.96 1.05
C GLY A 120 11.21 22.91 1.85
N GLY A 121 11.68 22.42 3.00
CA GLY A 121 12.59 23.16 3.87
C GLY A 121 11.93 24.00 4.96
N ASN A 122 10.69 23.71 5.36
CA ASN A 122 10.13 24.28 6.58
C ASN A 122 10.91 23.81 7.82
N PRO A 123 10.93 24.58 8.93
CA PRO A 123 11.46 24.08 10.19
C PRO A 123 10.79 22.76 10.58
N GLN A 124 11.60 21.80 11.07
CA GLN A 124 11.11 20.49 11.47
C GLN A 124 10.02 20.57 12.54
N THR A 125 9.00 19.77 12.35
CA THR A 125 7.90 19.58 13.30
C THR A 125 7.84 18.12 13.72
N THR A 126 7.73 17.85 15.02
CA THR A 126 7.37 16.52 15.52
C THR A 126 5.86 16.34 15.44
N PRO A 127 5.33 15.50 14.54
CA PRO A 127 3.90 15.26 14.46
C PRO A 127 3.34 14.70 15.78
N TRP A 128 2.10 15.05 16.12
CA TRP A 128 1.45 14.53 17.32
C TRP A 128 1.39 13.01 17.35
N SER A 129 1.24 12.38 16.18
CA SER A 129 1.22 10.93 16.01
C SER A 129 2.52 10.27 16.44
N VAL A 130 3.64 10.91 16.14
CA VAL A 130 4.98 10.44 16.53
C VAL A 130 5.13 10.49 18.06
N THR A 131 4.78 11.62 18.67
CA THR A 131 4.81 11.78 20.12
C THR A 131 3.86 10.80 20.82
N ARG A 132 2.65 10.58 20.27
CA ARG A 132 1.63 9.71 20.87
C ARG A 132 2.09 8.25 20.97
N VAL A 133 2.90 7.77 20.05
CA VAL A 133 3.44 6.41 20.08
C VAL A 133 4.82 6.28 20.73
N GLY A 134 5.29 7.35 21.38
CA GLY A 134 6.56 7.37 22.13
C GLY A 134 7.80 7.70 21.30
N GLY A 135 7.65 8.10 20.02
CA GLY A 135 8.76 8.58 19.18
C GLY A 135 9.04 10.07 19.34
N PRO A 136 10.03 10.65 18.61
CA PRO A 136 10.92 9.93 17.70
C PRO A 136 12.01 9.13 18.41
N VAL A 137 12.45 8.04 17.76
CA VAL A 137 13.65 7.28 18.16
C VAL A 137 14.56 7.09 16.95
N ASN A 138 15.83 6.74 17.21
CA ASN A 138 16.80 6.51 16.15
C ASN A 138 16.50 5.19 15.42
N GLY A 139 16.13 5.29 14.14
CA GLY A 139 15.83 4.17 13.24
C GLY A 139 16.98 3.76 12.32
N ASN A 140 18.17 4.33 12.47
CA ASN A 140 19.33 3.96 11.64
C ASN A 140 19.66 2.49 11.77
N GLY A 141 19.88 1.81 10.64
CA GLY A 141 20.16 0.37 10.59
C GLY A 141 18.91 -0.51 10.52
N TYR A 142 17.72 0.06 10.65
CA TYR A 142 16.45 -0.64 10.41
C TYR A 142 15.96 -0.41 8.99
N THR A 143 15.16 -1.33 8.47
CA THR A 143 14.56 -1.24 7.12
C THR A 143 13.04 -1.39 7.18
N ALA A 144 12.35 -0.51 6.47
CA ALA A 144 10.91 -0.59 6.23
C ALA A 144 10.61 -0.70 4.73
N TRP A 145 9.88 -1.74 4.35
CA TRP A 145 9.38 -1.98 2.99
C TRP A 145 8.02 -1.31 2.85
N VAL A 146 7.90 -0.33 1.97
CA VAL A 146 6.66 0.43 1.75
C VAL A 146 5.96 -0.11 0.51
N ILE A 147 4.99 -1.01 0.72
CA ILE A 147 4.18 -1.64 -0.34
C ILE A 147 2.98 -0.72 -0.62
N ASP A 148 3.14 0.19 -1.61
CA ASP A 148 2.26 1.34 -1.79
C ASP A 148 2.34 1.94 -3.22
N THR A 149 2.17 3.26 -3.37
CA THR A 149 2.23 4.02 -4.63
C THR A 149 3.65 4.33 -5.12
N GLY A 150 4.68 3.85 -4.43
CA GLY A 150 6.09 4.22 -4.56
C GLY A 150 6.53 5.16 -3.45
N ILE A 151 7.75 5.65 -3.52
CA ILE A 151 8.31 6.70 -2.65
C ILE A 151 8.93 7.75 -3.56
N ASP A 152 8.89 9.03 -3.17
CA ASP A 152 9.68 10.11 -3.77
C ASP A 152 11.17 9.78 -3.57
N LEU A 153 11.83 9.33 -4.63
CA LEU A 153 13.15 8.71 -4.54
C LEU A 153 14.27 9.68 -4.19
N ASP A 154 14.08 10.97 -4.40
CA ASP A 154 15.04 12.05 -4.12
C ASP A 154 14.58 12.99 -2.99
N HIS A 155 13.59 12.57 -2.19
CA HIS A 155 13.09 13.33 -1.07
C HIS A 155 14.17 13.58 -0.02
N GLN A 156 14.50 14.86 0.24
CA GLN A 156 15.61 15.28 1.10
C GLN A 156 15.48 14.87 2.57
N ASP A 157 14.27 14.54 3.00
CA ASP A 157 13.92 14.15 4.37
C ASP A 157 13.68 12.63 4.52
N LEU A 158 14.20 11.81 3.61
CA LEU A 158 14.09 10.35 3.65
C LEU A 158 15.44 9.67 3.34
N ASN A 159 15.66 8.52 3.96
CA ASN A 159 16.74 7.60 3.61
C ASN A 159 16.17 6.49 2.70
N VAL A 160 16.12 6.75 1.37
CA VAL A 160 15.49 5.85 0.40
C VAL A 160 16.52 4.89 -0.21
N ASP A 161 16.24 3.59 -0.16
CA ASP A 161 16.99 2.57 -0.89
C ASP A 161 16.17 2.00 -2.05
N ALA A 162 16.25 2.65 -3.20
CA ALA A 162 15.61 2.19 -4.42
C ALA A 162 16.30 0.96 -5.05
N SER A 163 17.55 0.64 -4.66
CA SER A 163 18.28 -0.47 -5.26
C SER A 163 17.67 -1.85 -4.93
N ARG A 164 17.01 -1.97 -3.79
CA ARG A 164 16.26 -3.16 -3.36
C ARG A 164 14.78 -3.11 -3.74
N GLY A 165 14.31 -1.98 -4.27
CA GLY A 165 12.91 -1.73 -4.55
C GLY A 165 12.32 -2.60 -5.67
N PHE A 166 11.00 -2.50 -5.82
CA PHE A 166 10.21 -3.24 -6.82
C PHE A 166 9.10 -2.35 -7.40
N SER A 167 8.74 -2.61 -8.65
CA SER A 167 7.53 -2.06 -9.26
C SER A 167 6.74 -3.16 -9.97
N ALA A 168 5.45 -3.23 -9.72
CA ALA A 168 4.52 -4.09 -10.45
C ALA A 168 4.23 -3.56 -11.87
N PHE A 169 4.68 -2.35 -12.20
CA PHE A 169 4.45 -1.68 -13.47
C PHE A 169 5.73 -1.71 -14.32
N SER A 170 5.70 -2.43 -15.43
CA SER A 170 6.86 -2.61 -16.32
C SER A 170 7.00 -1.53 -17.39
N SER A 171 5.96 -0.72 -17.62
CA SER A 171 5.95 0.26 -18.70
C SER A 171 4.97 1.43 -18.43
N GLY A 172 5.06 2.47 -19.26
CA GLY A 172 4.17 3.62 -19.19
C GLY A 172 4.51 4.60 -18.06
N ARG A 173 3.58 5.50 -17.76
CA ARG A 173 3.74 6.59 -16.78
C ARG A 173 3.98 6.10 -15.34
N ASN A 174 3.50 4.91 -15.01
CA ASN A 174 3.65 4.32 -13.69
C ASN A 174 4.89 3.42 -13.56
N ALA A 175 5.68 3.24 -14.64
CA ALA A 175 6.91 2.46 -14.58
C ALA A 175 7.92 3.08 -13.62
N GLY A 176 8.72 2.22 -12.99
CA GLY A 176 9.66 2.65 -11.93
C GLY A 176 8.99 2.67 -10.56
N MET A 177 9.74 3.15 -9.57
CA MET A 177 9.36 3.09 -8.16
C MET A 177 9.03 4.46 -7.56
N ASP A 178 9.21 5.53 -8.38
CA ASP A 178 8.91 6.88 -7.97
C ASP A 178 7.41 7.08 -7.70
N ASP A 179 7.10 7.90 -6.69
CA ASP A 179 5.73 8.10 -6.23
C ASP A 179 5.00 9.14 -7.09
N GLY A 180 4.08 8.68 -7.91
CA GLY A 180 3.23 9.57 -8.72
C GLY A 180 1.97 10.07 -8.02
N ASN A 181 1.70 9.61 -6.77
CA ASN A 181 0.48 9.89 -6.01
C ASN A 181 0.74 10.76 -4.77
N GLY A 182 1.74 10.42 -3.98
CA GLY A 182 2.10 11.04 -2.70
C GLY A 182 1.70 10.24 -1.45
N HIS A 183 0.91 9.17 -1.59
CA HIS A 183 0.47 8.38 -0.46
C HIS A 183 1.64 7.56 0.13
N GLY A 184 2.42 6.87 -0.68
CA GLY A 184 3.56 6.08 -0.22
C GLY A 184 4.68 6.94 0.39
N THR A 185 4.91 8.16 -0.14
CA THR A 185 5.85 9.12 0.45
C THR A 185 5.39 9.58 1.83
N HIS A 186 4.09 9.84 2.01
CA HIS A 186 3.51 10.19 3.32
C HIS A 186 3.68 9.04 4.33
N VAL A 187 3.41 7.82 3.90
CA VAL A 187 3.63 6.58 4.69
C VAL A 187 5.09 6.44 5.09
N ALA A 188 6.02 6.56 4.14
CA ALA A 188 7.46 6.49 4.39
C ALA A 188 7.92 7.55 5.41
N GLY A 189 7.42 8.79 5.29
CA GLY A 189 7.73 9.87 6.22
C GLY A 189 7.24 9.60 7.64
N THR A 190 6.06 9.01 7.79
CA THR A 190 5.52 8.63 9.12
C THR A 190 6.43 7.59 9.79
N ILE A 191 6.96 6.63 9.03
CA ILE A 191 7.90 5.63 9.56
C ILE A 191 9.23 6.27 9.93
N GLY A 192 9.90 6.96 8.96
CA GLY A 192 11.33 7.18 9.04
C GLY A 192 11.83 8.52 8.53
N ALA A 193 11.01 9.59 8.45
CA ALA A 193 11.52 10.93 8.15
C ALA A 193 12.70 11.27 9.06
N LEU A 194 13.71 11.91 8.50
CA LEU A 194 14.98 12.17 9.16
C LEU A 194 14.83 13.16 10.34
N ASP A 195 15.68 13.05 11.34
CA ASP A 195 15.84 14.10 12.36
C ASP A 195 16.95 15.04 11.90
N ASN A 196 16.62 16.00 11.04
CA ASN A 196 17.60 16.83 10.30
C ASN A 196 17.26 18.33 10.31
N GLY A 197 16.21 18.75 11.02
CA GLY A 197 15.81 20.14 11.18
C GLY A 197 14.85 20.66 10.12
N ILE A 198 14.41 19.84 9.15
CA ILE A 198 13.42 20.22 8.11
C ILE A 198 12.17 19.38 8.18
N ASP A 199 11.07 19.94 7.70
CA ASP A 199 9.75 19.34 7.48
C ASP A 199 9.19 18.57 8.70
N VAL A 200 9.40 17.23 8.79
CA VAL A 200 8.94 16.43 9.93
C VAL A 200 9.98 15.42 10.39
N VAL A 201 9.71 14.78 11.53
CA VAL A 201 10.48 13.62 11.99
C VAL A 201 9.56 12.41 12.07
N GLY A 202 10.04 11.24 11.63
CA GLY A 202 9.32 9.97 11.70
C GLY A 202 9.38 9.32 13.08
N VAL A 203 8.58 8.28 13.30
CA VAL A 203 8.58 7.52 14.56
C VAL A 203 9.95 6.87 14.82
N ALA A 204 10.54 6.24 13.80
CA ALA A 204 11.89 5.66 13.81
C ALA A 204 12.77 6.45 12.81
N ALA A 205 13.22 7.63 13.22
CA ALA A 205 13.91 8.60 12.37
C ALA A 205 15.17 7.99 11.71
N GLY A 206 15.31 8.16 10.40
CA GLY A 206 16.45 7.65 9.63
C GLY A 206 16.36 6.18 9.22
N THR A 207 15.25 5.49 9.50
CA THR A 207 14.97 4.14 8.96
C THR A 207 15.13 4.16 7.44
N THR A 208 15.84 3.16 6.90
CA THR A 208 15.90 2.96 5.45
C THR A 208 14.54 2.54 4.92
N VAL A 209 13.97 3.31 4.00
CA VAL A 209 12.68 3.00 3.38
C VAL A 209 12.88 2.47 1.96
N VAL A 210 12.30 1.31 1.67
CA VAL A 210 12.42 0.61 0.38
C VAL A 210 11.09 0.68 -0.37
N PRO A 211 11.03 1.29 -1.57
CA PRO A 211 9.80 1.40 -2.33
C PRO A 211 9.40 0.06 -2.97
N VAL A 212 8.17 -0.39 -2.71
CA VAL A 212 7.54 -1.53 -3.39
C VAL A 212 6.25 -1.01 -4.02
N LYS A 213 6.37 -0.50 -5.27
CA LYS A 213 5.27 0.16 -5.96
C LYS A 213 4.31 -0.85 -6.58
N VAL A 214 3.14 -0.97 -5.98
CA VAL A 214 2.04 -1.85 -6.42
C VAL A 214 0.76 -1.06 -6.76
N LEU A 215 0.74 0.23 -6.45
CA LEU A 215 -0.34 1.16 -6.76
C LEU A 215 0.15 2.24 -7.74
N ASP A 216 -0.74 2.65 -8.64
CA ASP A 216 -0.48 3.67 -9.66
C ASP A 216 -0.59 5.12 -9.11
N ALA A 217 -0.40 6.10 -9.97
CA ALA A 217 -0.52 7.53 -9.63
C ALA A 217 -1.94 7.96 -9.18
N ARG A 218 -2.94 7.11 -9.30
CA ARG A 218 -4.30 7.33 -8.77
C ARG A 218 -4.53 6.62 -7.44
N GLY A 219 -3.51 5.92 -6.92
CA GLY A 219 -3.62 5.10 -5.72
C GLY A 219 -4.37 3.80 -5.95
N SER A 220 -4.40 3.29 -7.17
CA SER A 220 -5.10 2.05 -7.54
C SER A 220 -4.12 1.00 -8.05
N GLY A 221 -4.40 -0.27 -7.76
CA GLY A 221 -3.65 -1.42 -8.23
C GLY A 221 -4.51 -2.64 -8.44
N SER A 222 -3.88 -3.78 -8.64
CA SER A 222 -4.54 -5.09 -8.76
C SER A 222 -4.03 -6.07 -7.71
N TRP A 223 -4.84 -7.09 -7.36
CA TRP A 223 -4.40 -8.21 -6.52
C TRP A 223 -3.11 -8.83 -7.07
N SER A 224 -3.07 -9.04 -8.38
CA SER A 224 -1.91 -9.65 -9.05
C SER A 224 -0.64 -8.82 -8.89
N GLY A 225 -0.73 -7.50 -8.93
CA GLY A 225 0.39 -6.58 -8.70
C GLY A 225 0.85 -6.58 -7.24
N VAL A 226 -0.10 -6.57 -6.28
CA VAL A 226 0.22 -6.62 -4.84
C VAL A 226 0.87 -7.96 -4.48
N LEU A 227 0.37 -9.08 -5.01
CA LEU A 227 0.98 -10.40 -4.85
C LEU A 227 2.44 -10.41 -5.32
N ALA A 228 2.76 -9.76 -6.44
CA ALA A 228 4.13 -9.67 -6.94
C ALA A 228 5.04 -8.83 -6.01
N GLY A 229 4.52 -7.75 -5.46
CA GLY A 229 5.23 -6.96 -4.45
C GLY A 229 5.48 -7.74 -3.15
N VAL A 230 4.49 -8.47 -2.66
CA VAL A 230 4.62 -9.34 -1.47
C VAL A 230 5.63 -10.47 -1.73
N ASP A 231 5.59 -11.11 -2.93
CA ASP A 231 6.54 -12.17 -3.33
C ASP A 231 7.99 -11.64 -3.42
N HIS A 232 8.17 -10.38 -3.82
CA HIS A 232 9.46 -9.69 -3.82
C HIS A 232 9.97 -9.46 -2.38
N VAL A 233 9.14 -8.94 -1.49
CA VAL A 233 9.50 -8.70 -0.09
C VAL A 233 9.83 -9.99 0.64
N ALA A 234 9.13 -11.09 0.35
CA ALA A 234 9.33 -12.40 0.97
C ALA A 234 10.77 -12.92 0.90
N VAL A 235 11.55 -12.52 -0.11
CA VAL A 235 12.93 -13.01 -0.33
C VAL A 235 13.98 -11.93 -0.16
N ASN A 236 13.60 -10.67 -0.07
CA ASN A 236 14.55 -9.55 0.04
C ASN A 236 14.51 -8.87 1.42
N ALA A 237 13.45 -9.05 2.19
CA ALA A 237 13.39 -8.58 3.57
C ALA A 237 14.16 -9.50 4.51
N SER A 238 14.64 -8.91 5.59
CA SER A 238 15.37 -9.60 6.64
C SER A 238 14.51 -9.74 7.91
N PRO A 239 14.82 -10.71 8.78
CA PRO A 239 14.15 -10.82 10.07
C PRO A 239 14.27 -9.51 10.87
N GLY A 240 13.14 -9.00 11.35
CA GLY A 240 13.05 -7.74 12.08
C GLY A 240 12.75 -6.50 11.22
N ASP A 241 12.84 -6.59 9.88
CA ASP A 241 12.32 -5.54 9.00
C ASP A 241 10.81 -5.39 9.18
N CYS A 242 10.27 -4.22 8.83
CA CYS A 242 8.82 -4.02 8.73
C CYS A 242 8.39 -3.88 7.26
N ALA A 243 7.34 -4.59 6.85
CA ALA A 243 6.66 -4.41 5.57
C ALA A 243 5.30 -3.75 5.82
N ASN A 244 5.17 -2.47 5.48
CA ASN A 244 3.94 -1.72 5.65
C ASN A 244 3.04 -1.85 4.42
N MET A 245 1.77 -2.18 4.64
CA MET A 245 0.73 -2.29 3.61
C MET A 245 -0.44 -1.36 3.95
N SER A 246 -0.32 -0.09 3.55
CA SER A 246 -1.36 0.92 3.71
C SER A 246 -2.37 0.87 2.56
N LEU A 247 -2.86 -0.31 2.25
CA LEU A 247 -3.75 -0.60 1.12
C LEU A 247 -4.73 -1.73 1.46
N GLY A 248 -5.81 -1.83 0.69
CA GLY A 248 -6.76 -2.92 0.84
C GLY A 248 -7.80 -2.96 -0.29
N GLY A 249 -8.62 -4.00 -0.24
CA GLY A 249 -9.75 -4.23 -1.13
C GLY A 249 -10.70 -5.25 -0.52
N GLY A 250 -11.66 -5.77 -1.27
CA GLY A 250 -12.52 -6.85 -0.80
C GLY A 250 -11.73 -8.10 -0.40
N PHE A 251 -12.34 -9.03 0.30
CA PHE A 251 -11.68 -10.27 0.73
C PHE A 251 -11.04 -11.04 -0.44
N ASN A 252 -9.77 -11.40 -0.27
CA ASN A 252 -9.00 -12.20 -1.24
C ASN A 252 -8.07 -13.18 -0.51
N GLN A 253 -8.39 -14.47 -0.56
CA GLN A 253 -7.62 -15.52 0.12
C GLN A 253 -6.19 -15.64 -0.40
N GLU A 254 -5.95 -15.42 -1.72
CA GLU A 254 -4.60 -15.52 -2.28
C GLU A 254 -3.67 -14.45 -1.68
N LEU A 255 -4.20 -13.25 -1.44
CA LEU A 255 -3.42 -12.18 -0.83
C LEU A 255 -3.13 -12.45 0.65
N ASN A 256 -4.11 -12.95 1.40
CA ASN A 256 -3.90 -13.33 2.79
C ASN A 256 -2.83 -14.41 2.90
N ASP A 257 -2.98 -15.52 2.14
CA ASP A 257 -2.01 -16.62 2.11
C ASP A 257 -0.60 -16.13 1.72
N ALA A 258 -0.51 -15.20 0.77
CA ALA A 258 0.77 -14.64 0.34
C ALA A 258 1.44 -13.80 1.44
N VAL A 259 0.69 -12.96 2.14
CA VAL A 259 1.20 -12.12 3.24
C VAL A 259 1.66 -12.98 4.42
N GLU A 260 0.87 -13.99 4.80
CA GLU A 260 1.21 -14.95 5.85
C GLU A 260 2.49 -15.74 5.51
N SER A 261 2.56 -16.25 4.26
CA SER A 261 3.74 -16.95 3.76
C SER A 261 4.98 -16.05 3.72
N ALA A 262 4.83 -14.79 3.27
CA ALA A 262 5.93 -13.82 3.22
C ALA A 262 6.44 -13.48 4.62
N ALA A 263 5.56 -13.27 5.59
CA ALA A 263 5.89 -13.00 6.98
C ALA A 263 6.65 -14.20 7.62
N GLN A 264 6.18 -15.41 7.37
CA GLN A 264 6.84 -16.63 7.84
C GLN A 264 8.23 -16.81 7.22
N GLN A 265 8.35 -16.57 5.91
CA GLN A 265 9.57 -16.88 5.14
C GLN A 265 10.69 -15.85 5.37
N SER A 266 10.35 -14.54 5.36
CA SER A 266 11.34 -13.47 5.57
C SER A 266 11.68 -13.23 7.03
N GLY A 267 10.77 -13.55 7.95
CA GLY A 267 10.86 -13.15 9.35
C GLY A 267 10.61 -11.66 9.58
N ALA A 268 10.20 -10.91 8.56
CA ALA A 268 9.77 -9.52 8.68
C ALA A 268 8.37 -9.44 9.31
N PHE A 269 8.05 -8.27 9.86
CA PHE A 269 6.73 -7.95 10.38
C PHE A 269 5.91 -7.29 9.28
N PHE A 270 4.78 -7.87 8.92
CA PHE A 270 3.83 -7.27 7.99
C PHE A 270 2.78 -6.48 8.79
N VAL A 271 2.72 -5.18 8.56
CA VAL A 271 1.80 -4.29 9.28
C VAL A 271 0.81 -3.72 8.26
N VAL A 272 -0.45 -4.03 8.44
CA VAL A 272 -1.50 -3.79 7.46
C VAL A 272 -2.58 -2.87 8.00
N ALA A 273 -3.09 -1.98 7.16
CA ALA A 273 -4.20 -1.10 7.50
C ALA A 273 -5.51 -1.90 7.58
N ALA A 274 -6.32 -1.69 8.62
CA ALA A 274 -7.60 -2.37 8.79
C ALA A 274 -8.64 -2.06 7.70
N GLY A 275 -8.50 -0.91 7.01
CA GLY A 275 -9.46 -0.38 6.03
C GLY A 275 -10.31 0.77 6.57
N ASN A 276 -11.04 1.47 5.68
CA ASN A 276 -11.72 2.73 6.00
C ASN A 276 -13.22 2.72 5.63
N GLU A 277 -13.85 1.55 5.68
CA GLU A 277 -15.23 1.33 5.24
C GLU A 277 -16.22 1.23 6.42
N SER A 278 -15.76 1.44 7.65
CA SER A 278 -16.59 1.33 8.87
C SER A 278 -17.27 -0.05 8.99
N GLN A 279 -16.54 -1.12 8.67
CA GLN A 279 -17.03 -2.50 8.69
C GLN A 279 -16.07 -3.43 9.43
N HIS A 280 -16.47 -4.69 9.60
CA HIS A 280 -15.57 -5.69 10.16
C HIS A 280 -14.37 -5.95 9.25
N ALA A 281 -13.15 -5.85 9.79
CA ALA A 281 -11.90 -5.97 9.04
C ALA A 281 -11.70 -7.36 8.39
N ALA A 282 -12.40 -8.40 8.86
CA ALA A 282 -12.40 -9.72 8.22
C ALA A 282 -12.96 -9.72 6.78
N ASN A 283 -13.67 -8.67 6.37
CA ASN A 283 -14.21 -8.54 5.01
C ASN A 283 -13.19 -7.94 4.03
N VAL A 284 -12.00 -7.59 4.50
CA VAL A 284 -10.98 -6.84 3.74
C VAL A 284 -9.66 -7.64 3.72
N SER A 285 -8.97 -7.66 2.59
CA SER A 285 -7.61 -8.19 2.49
C SER A 285 -6.64 -7.05 2.11
N PRO A 286 -5.40 -7.07 2.71
CA PRO A 286 -4.81 -8.08 3.56
C PRO A 286 -5.18 -8.00 5.05
N ALA A 287 -6.07 -7.10 5.49
CA ALA A 287 -6.43 -6.89 6.89
C ALA A 287 -6.94 -8.17 7.61
N SER A 288 -7.50 -9.12 6.86
CA SER A 288 -7.98 -10.41 7.39
C SER A 288 -6.92 -11.53 7.41
N ALA A 289 -5.68 -11.26 7.01
CA ALA A 289 -4.57 -12.22 7.14
C ALA A 289 -4.22 -12.44 8.62
N SER A 290 -3.87 -13.67 9.00
CA SER A 290 -3.63 -14.05 10.39
C SER A 290 -2.33 -14.85 10.55
N HIS A 291 -1.31 -14.22 11.09
CA HIS A 291 -0.03 -14.86 11.41
C HIS A 291 0.65 -14.08 12.55
N ASN A 292 1.49 -14.70 13.36
CA ASN A 292 2.15 -14.06 14.50
C ASN A 292 3.15 -12.93 14.13
N ARG A 293 3.38 -12.68 12.85
CA ARG A 293 4.17 -11.58 12.29
C ARG A 293 3.35 -10.69 11.35
N VAL A 294 2.05 -10.83 11.33
CA VAL A 294 1.12 -9.96 10.61
C VAL A 294 0.29 -9.21 11.65
N PHE A 295 0.22 -7.90 11.54
CA PHE A 295 -0.47 -7.04 12.49
C PHE A 295 -1.45 -6.13 11.75
N THR A 296 -2.71 -6.20 12.09
CA THR A 296 -3.77 -5.36 11.53
C THR A 296 -4.06 -4.19 12.45
N ILE A 297 -4.03 -2.98 11.88
CA ILE A 297 -4.02 -1.74 12.65
C ILE A 297 -5.25 -0.90 12.34
N SER A 298 -6.03 -0.58 13.39
CA SER A 298 -7.12 0.38 13.37
C SER A 298 -6.62 1.82 13.62
N ALA A 299 -7.49 2.81 13.41
CA ALA A 299 -7.12 4.23 13.50
C ALA A 299 -7.78 4.94 14.69
N THR A 300 -7.01 5.82 15.37
CA THR A 300 -7.52 6.73 16.39
C THR A 300 -7.27 8.21 16.03
N ASP A 301 -8.04 9.10 16.67
CA ASP A 301 -7.78 10.54 16.67
C ASP A 301 -6.84 10.96 17.81
N SER A 302 -6.53 12.27 17.92
CA SER A 302 -5.64 12.84 18.94
C SER A 302 -6.20 12.80 20.36
N ASN A 303 -7.43 12.33 20.57
CA ASN A 303 -8.04 12.10 21.87
C ASN A 303 -8.22 10.60 22.15
N ASP A 304 -7.48 9.75 21.45
CA ASP A 304 -7.59 8.28 21.51
C ASP A 304 -9.00 7.74 21.23
N ARG A 305 -9.80 8.48 20.44
CA ARG A 305 -11.11 7.98 19.98
C ARG A 305 -10.93 7.17 18.71
N PHE A 306 -11.61 6.05 18.66
CA PHE A 306 -11.68 5.24 17.43
C PHE A 306 -12.20 6.09 16.26
N ALA A 307 -11.49 6.07 15.14
CA ALA A 307 -11.87 6.87 13.97
C ALA A 307 -13.12 6.29 13.31
N SER A 308 -14.13 7.11 13.06
CA SER A 308 -15.44 6.66 12.55
C SER A 308 -15.39 5.93 11.21
N PHE A 309 -14.34 6.14 10.43
CA PHE A 309 -14.11 5.43 9.16
C PHE A 309 -13.41 4.09 9.34
N SER A 310 -12.67 3.89 10.47
CA SER A 310 -11.83 2.71 10.64
C SER A 310 -12.65 1.43 10.66
N ASN A 311 -12.15 0.40 10.00
CA ASN A 311 -12.64 -0.95 10.19
C ASN A 311 -12.24 -1.45 11.58
N TYR A 312 -12.99 -2.41 12.13
CA TYR A 312 -12.95 -2.90 13.48
C TYR A 312 -13.04 -4.44 13.52
N GLY A 313 -12.98 -5.01 14.70
CA GLY A 313 -13.18 -6.45 14.95
C GLY A 313 -11.91 -7.17 15.41
N ASN A 314 -11.94 -7.77 16.59
CA ASN A 314 -10.82 -8.47 17.23
C ASN A 314 -11.14 -9.97 17.42
N PRO A 315 -10.59 -10.89 16.58
CA PRO A 315 -9.73 -10.64 15.42
C PRO A 315 -10.49 -10.09 14.23
N PRO A 316 -9.83 -9.52 13.18
CA PRO A 316 -8.39 -9.56 12.92
C PRO A 316 -7.60 -8.35 13.42
N VAL A 317 -8.24 -7.28 13.97
CA VAL A 317 -7.49 -6.12 14.46
C VAL A 317 -6.67 -6.49 15.69
N ASP A 318 -5.38 -6.16 15.69
CA ASP A 318 -4.44 -6.45 16.77
C ASP A 318 -4.22 -5.22 17.67
N TYR A 319 -4.06 -4.04 17.04
CA TYR A 319 -3.75 -2.79 17.73
C TYR A 319 -4.40 -1.59 17.03
N ALA A 320 -4.45 -0.47 17.75
CA ALA A 320 -4.75 0.84 17.20
C ALA A 320 -3.49 1.72 17.15
N ALA A 321 -3.52 2.72 16.24
CA ALA A 321 -2.50 3.76 16.19
C ALA A 321 -3.11 5.08 15.67
N PRO A 322 -2.40 6.24 15.84
CA PRO A 322 -2.82 7.54 15.32
C PRO A 322 -3.09 7.51 13.82
N GLY A 323 -4.33 7.82 13.39
CA GLY A 323 -4.73 7.77 11.98
C GLY A 323 -5.53 8.99 11.51
N VAL A 324 -5.83 9.96 12.37
CA VAL A 324 -6.65 11.13 12.01
C VAL A 324 -5.82 12.42 12.07
N GLY A 325 -5.72 13.14 10.94
CA GLY A 325 -5.01 14.40 10.87
C GLY A 325 -3.49 14.24 11.03
N ILE A 326 -2.92 13.25 10.39
CA ILE A 326 -1.50 12.90 10.50
C ILE A 326 -0.67 13.75 9.53
N LEU A 327 0.22 14.55 10.08
CA LEU A 327 1.20 15.34 9.33
C LEU A 327 2.38 14.45 8.96
N SER A 328 2.76 14.44 7.68
CA SER A 328 3.93 13.72 7.17
C SER A 328 4.41 14.33 5.85
N LEU A 329 5.37 13.69 5.21
CA LEU A 329 6.01 14.17 3.99
C LEU A 329 5.06 14.19 2.81
N LYS A 330 5.32 15.11 1.89
CA LYS A 330 4.61 15.28 0.63
C LYS A 330 5.56 14.99 -0.53
N ASN A 331 5.11 14.24 -1.50
CA ASN A 331 5.82 14.05 -2.77
C ASN A 331 6.16 15.41 -3.43
N GLY A 332 7.41 15.58 -3.85
CA GLY A 332 7.95 16.84 -4.36
C GLY A 332 8.39 17.82 -3.27
N GLY A 333 8.50 17.37 -2.03
CA GLY A 333 8.98 18.16 -0.88
C GLY A 333 7.89 18.83 -0.05
N GLY A 334 8.26 19.19 1.18
CA GLY A 334 7.37 19.76 2.19
C GLY A 334 6.45 18.72 2.83
N THR A 335 5.36 19.18 3.43
CA THR A 335 4.49 18.35 4.26
C THR A 335 3.03 18.41 3.82
N THR A 336 2.26 17.40 4.20
CA THR A 336 0.80 17.35 4.02
C THR A 336 0.16 16.55 5.14
N THR A 337 -1.13 16.77 5.36
CA THR A 337 -1.91 16.09 6.41
C THR A 337 -2.91 15.14 5.77
N MET A 338 -2.90 13.89 6.19
CA MET A 338 -3.84 12.86 5.73
C MET A 338 -4.53 12.16 6.91
N SER A 339 -5.63 11.46 6.62
CA SER A 339 -6.35 10.65 7.61
C SER A 339 -6.75 9.30 7.01
N GLY A 340 -6.60 8.24 7.75
CA GLY A 340 -6.91 6.87 7.33
C GLY A 340 -6.21 5.84 8.21
N THR A 341 -6.64 4.59 8.17
CA THR A 341 -5.88 3.46 8.70
C THR A 341 -4.53 3.31 8.01
N SER A 342 -4.41 3.83 6.78
CA SER A 342 -3.15 4.00 6.05
C SER A 342 -2.11 4.86 6.75
N MET A 343 -2.51 5.78 7.64
CA MET A 343 -1.63 6.63 8.43
C MET A 343 -1.36 6.03 9.80
N ALA A 344 -2.26 5.18 10.29
CA ALA A 344 -2.08 4.43 11.53
C ALA A 344 -1.06 3.29 11.36
N SER A 345 -1.19 2.52 10.29
CA SER A 345 -0.32 1.38 9.97
C SER A 345 1.19 1.74 9.98
N PRO A 346 1.68 2.81 9.33
CA PRO A 346 3.11 3.13 9.34
C PRO A 346 3.63 3.55 10.71
N ALA A 347 2.83 4.23 11.55
CA ALA A 347 3.22 4.53 12.92
C ALA A 347 3.40 3.24 13.74
N ALA A 348 2.47 2.30 13.62
CA ALA A 348 2.55 0.98 14.25
C ALA A 348 3.72 0.16 13.67
N CYS A 349 3.97 0.21 12.35
CA CYS A 349 5.10 -0.46 11.69
C CYS A 349 6.43 -0.07 12.33
N ALA A 350 6.67 1.22 12.51
CA ALA A 350 7.87 1.71 13.18
C ALA A 350 7.96 1.20 14.64
N VAL A 351 6.89 1.27 15.42
CA VAL A 351 6.87 0.76 16.80
C VAL A 351 7.13 -0.75 16.85
N ILE A 352 6.43 -1.55 16.04
CA ILE A 352 6.55 -3.01 15.98
C ILE A 352 7.97 -3.41 15.58
N MET A 353 8.56 -2.73 14.59
CA MET A 353 9.94 -2.93 14.15
C MET A 353 10.93 -2.65 15.28
N MET A 354 10.84 -1.47 15.92
CA MET A 354 11.73 -1.05 16.99
C MET A 354 11.61 -1.91 18.25
N ARG A 355 10.47 -2.54 18.46
CA ARG A 355 10.17 -3.44 19.58
C ARG A 355 10.29 -4.93 19.21
N ASN A 356 10.85 -5.23 18.02
CA ASN A 356 11.07 -6.59 17.52
C ASN A 356 9.81 -7.48 17.62
N GLY A 357 8.66 -6.94 17.14
CA GLY A 357 7.39 -7.66 17.08
C GLY A 357 6.59 -7.71 18.39
N ASN A 358 7.06 -7.06 19.43
CA ASN A 358 6.37 -7.01 20.72
C ASN A 358 6.17 -5.55 21.16
N PRO A 359 5.25 -4.81 20.52
CA PRO A 359 5.03 -3.41 20.83
C PRO A 359 4.54 -3.24 22.27
N GLY A 360 5.01 -2.17 22.94
CA GLY A 360 4.34 -1.68 24.13
C GLY A 360 2.95 -1.13 23.78
N THR A 361 2.14 -0.88 24.79
CA THR A 361 0.82 -0.24 24.62
C THR A 361 0.64 0.84 25.68
N ASP A 362 0.00 1.95 25.28
CA ASP A 362 -0.38 3.02 26.19
C ASP A 362 -1.82 3.45 25.87
N GLY A 363 -2.75 3.09 26.78
CA GLY A 363 -4.18 3.35 26.62
C GLY A 363 -4.88 2.42 25.60
N LYS A 364 -6.14 2.73 25.38
CA LYS A 364 -7.04 2.01 24.46
C LYS A 364 -7.89 2.98 23.66
N ALA A 365 -8.24 2.58 22.44
CA ALA A 365 -9.18 3.33 21.61
C ALA A 365 -10.56 3.41 22.27
N SER A 366 -11.02 4.62 22.55
CA SER A 366 -12.37 4.82 23.10
C SER A 366 -13.42 4.84 22.00
N ASN A 367 -14.65 4.44 22.32
CA ASN A 367 -15.76 4.33 21.36
C ASN A 367 -15.50 3.35 20.20
N ASP A 368 -14.82 2.26 20.49
CA ASP A 368 -14.66 1.16 19.55
C ASP A 368 -16.03 0.52 19.28
N PRO A 369 -16.45 0.39 17.99
CA PRO A 369 -17.82 0.00 17.67
C PRO A 369 -18.15 -1.47 18.01
N ASP A 370 -17.18 -2.36 18.15
CA ASP A 370 -17.44 -3.75 18.55
C ASP A 370 -17.43 -3.96 20.08
N GLY A 371 -17.07 -2.92 20.83
CA GLY A 371 -17.03 -2.96 22.30
C GLY A 371 -15.77 -3.62 22.89
N ASN A 372 -14.82 -4.05 22.05
CA ASN A 372 -13.55 -4.64 22.46
C ASN A 372 -12.38 -3.71 22.12
N ALA A 373 -12.23 -2.67 22.93
CA ALA A 373 -11.35 -1.54 22.67
C ALA A 373 -9.90 -1.94 22.34
N ASP A 374 -9.42 -1.53 21.15
CA ASP A 374 -8.07 -1.78 20.65
C ASP A 374 -7.02 -1.10 21.51
N SER A 375 -5.94 -1.81 21.85
CA SER A 375 -4.79 -1.22 22.55
C SER A 375 -3.98 -0.36 21.62
N ILE A 376 -3.58 0.83 22.05
CA ILE A 376 -2.78 1.75 21.22
C ILE A 376 -1.30 1.41 21.37
N VAL A 377 -0.62 1.17 20.23
CA VAL A 377 0.82 0.84 20.22
C VAL A 377 1.67 1.97 20.82
N HIS A 378 2.74 1.58 21.51
CA HIS A 378 3.71 2.52 22.10
C HIS A 378 5.13 1.90 22.11
N LEU A 379 6.17 2.75 21.96
CA LEU A 379 7.60 2.36 22.03
C LEU A 379 8.04 1.95 23.42
#